data_a438d2433d44f430a19d7e8348a6c4f4
#
_entry.id   a438d2433d44f430a19d7e8348a6c4f4
#
_cell.length_a   1.000
_cell.length_b   1.000
_cell.length_c   1.000
_cell.angle_alpha   90.00
_cell.angle_beta   90.00
_cell.angle_gamma   90.00
#
_symmetry.space_group_name_H-M   'P 1'
#
loop_
_entity.id
_entity.type
_entity.pdbx_description
1 polymer ?
#
loop_
_entity_poly.entity_id
_entity_poly.type
_entity_poly.pdbx_seq_one_letter_code
_entity_poly.pdbx_strand_id
1 'polypeptide(L)'
;MEQSEGYSEIVMEHFERPRNNGVLDDANAVGFMTNPVCGDTLLLMLRVRDGRIEEARWHSDGCVASIAASSLLSELVRGKSAAEAESITREAVVEALGGLPASKLHASVLAADALHAALSDYHRRQERAGGARL
;
A
#
# COMPACT_ATOMS: atom_id res chain seq x y z
N MET A 1 -13.44 16.01 15.38
CA MET A 1 -12.69 17.26 15.42
C MET A 1 -11.25 17.02 15.77
N GLU A 2 -10.99 16.47 16.93
CA GLU A 2 -9.63 16.16 17.33
C GLU A 2 -8.96 15.17 16.42
N GLN A 3 -9.73 14.22 15.87
CA GLN A 3 -9.20 13.21 14.98
C GLN A 3 -8.63 13.82 13.70
N SER A 4 -9.18 14.95 13.25
CA SER A 4 -8.72 15.59 12.03
C SER A 4 -7.60 16.59 12.29
N GLU A 5 -7.25 16.83 13.54
CA GLU A 5 -6.23 17.82 13.89
C GLU A 5 -4.87 17.35 13.38
N GLY A 6 -4.25 18.18 12.56
CA GLY A 6 -2.98 17.85 11.95
C GLY A 6 -3.06 16.97 10.72
N TYR A 7 -4.25 16.48 10.38
CA TYR A 7 -4.45 15.65 9.19
C TYR A 7 -5.08 16.47 8.07
N SER A 8 -4.64 16.18 6.84
CA SER A 8 -5.21 16.83 5.66
C SER A 8 -6.63 16.32 5.41
N GLU A 9 -7.37 17.04 4.57
CA GLU A 9 -8.69 16.59 4.13
C GLU A 9 -8.60 15.26 3.38
N ILE A 10 -7.52 15.06 2.63
CA ILE A 10 -7.30 13.82 1.88
C ILE A 10 -7.16 12.64 2.86
N VAL A 11 -6.37 12.82 3.92
CA VAL A 11 -6.20 11.80 4.94
C VAL A 11 -7.55 11.45 5.56
N MET A 12 -8.31 12.45 5.95
CA MET A 12 -9.59 12.21 6.61
C MET A 12 -10.59 11.54 5.67
N GLU A 13 -10.58 11.92 4.39
CA GLU A 13 -11.47 11.29 3.41
C GLU A 13 -11.14 9.80 3.26
N HIS A 14 -9.87 9.47 3.15
CA HIS A 14 -9.46 8.08 3.01
C HIS A 14 -9.69 7.27 4.28
N PHE A 15 -9.59 7.91 5.43
CA PHE A 15 -9.88 7.23 6.69
C PHE A 15 -11.37 6.97 6.88
N GLU A 16 -12.20 7.95 6.57
CA GLU A 16 -13.64 7.85 6.77
C GLU A 16 -14.32 6.99 5.71
N ARG A 17 -13.79 6.99 4.50
CA ARG A 17 -14.33 6.21 3.38
C ARG A 17 -13.20 5.44 2.70
N PRO A 18 -12.65 4.43 3.38
CA PRO A 18 -11.52 3.67 2.83
C PRO A 18 -11.89 2.98 1.53
N ARG A 19 -10.97 2.99 0.58
CA ARG A 19 -11.14 2.34 -0.71
C ARG A 19 -10.38 1.02 -0.75
N ASN A 20 -10.99 0.04 -1.40
CA ASN A 20 -10.33 -1.23 -1.71
C ASN A 20 -9.91 -2.04 -0.49
N ASN A 21 -10.55 -1.80 0.65
CA ASN A 21 -10.32 -2.59 1.85
C ASN A 21 -10.98 -3.96 1.65
N GLY A 22 -10.23 -5.02 1.88
CA GLY A 22 -10.78 -6.37 1.73
C GLY A 22 -9.73 -7.37 1.32
N VAL A 23 -10.21 -8.51 0.81
CA VAL A 23 -9.36 -9.64 0.40
C VAL A 23 -9.41 -9.78 -1.11
N LEU A 24 -8.28 -10.16 -1.69
CA LEU A 24 -8.16 -10.45 -3.12
C LEU A 24 -7.69 -11.89 -3.25
N ASP A 25 -8.63 -12.78 -3.56
CA ASP A 25 -8.37 -14.23 -3.55
C ASP A 25 -7.37 -14.65 -4.62
N ASP A 26 -7.35 -13.97 -5.75
CA ASP A 26 -6.46 -14.32 -6.85
C ASP A 26 -5.25 -13.37 -6.93
N ALA A 27 -4.82 -12.85 -5.80
CA ALA A 27 -3.62 -12.02 -5.75
C ALA A 27 -2.39 -12.84 -6.16
N ASN A 28 -1.55 -12.22 -6.97
CA ASN A 28 -0.26 -12.81 -7.34
C ASN A 28 0.92 -11.96 -6.88
N ALA A 29 0.65 -11.00 -6.03
CA ALA A 29 1.67 -10.16 -5.40
C ALA A 29 1.15 -9.80 -4.02
N VAL A 30 1.81 -10.29 -2.98
CA VAL A 30 1.36 -10.07 -1.60
C VAL A 30 2.51 -9.56 -0.78
N GLY A 31 2.29 -8.46 -0.08
CA GLY A 31 3.27 -7.87 0.83
C GLY A 31 2.66 -7.64 2.19
N PHE A 32 3.39 -8.01 3.24
CA PHE A 32 2.96 -7.78 4.60
C PHE A 32 4.07 -7.06 5.35
N MET A 33 3.71 -5.96 5.99
CA MET A 33 4.67 -5.18 6.78
C MET A 33 4.07 -4.84 8.13
N THR A 34 4.93 -4.70 9.10
CA THR A 34 4.54 -4.27 10.43
C THR A 34 5.52 -3.18 10.87
N ASN A 35 5.01 -2.20 11.61
CA ASN A 35 5.85 -1.18 12.21
C ASN A 35 6.15 -1.63 13.65
N PRO A 36 7.40 -1.98 13.97
CA PRO A 36 7.70 -2.55 15.28
C PRO A 36 7.56 -1.55 16.43
N VAL A 37 7.53 -0.26 16.13
CA VAL A 37 7.41 0.76 17.16
C VAL A 37 5.97 0.90 17.63
N CYS A 38 5.02 1.02 16.69
CA CYS A 38 3.61 1.25 17.02
C CYS A 38 2.74 0.02 16.84
N GLY A 39 3.26 -1.04 16.22
CA GLY A 39 2.49 -2.26 16.02
C GLY A 39 1.51 -2.22 14.85
N ASP A 40 1.48 -1.15 14.09
CA ASP A 40 0.61 -1.06 12.92
C ASP A 40 1.03 -2.09 11.88
N THR A 41 0.05 -2.67 11.19
CA THR A 41 0.30 -3.68 10.16
C THR A 41 -0.40 -3.31 8.87
N LEU A 42 0.14 -3.82 7.76
CA LEU A 42 -0.49 -3.68 6.45
C LEU A 42 -0.24 -4.93 5.64
N LEU A 43 -1.32 -5.54 5.21
CA LEU A 43 -1.31 -6.63 4.24
C LEU A 43 -1.81 -6.05 2.92
N LEU A 44 -0.97 -6.09 1.90
CA LEU A 44 -1.31 -5.55 0.58
C LEU A 44 -1.35 -6.71 -0.41
N MET A 45 -2.46 -6.78 -1.15
CA MET A 45 -2.70 -7.85 -2.12
C MET A 45 -2.94 -7.21 -3.48
N LEU A 46 -2.14 -7.62 -4.47
CA LEU A 46 -2.24 -7.08 -5.83
C LEU A 46 -2.49 -8.20 -6.82
N ARG A 47 -3.24 -7.89 -7.86
CA ARG A 47 -3.34 -8.74 -9.04
C ARG A 47 -2.65 -8.01 -10.18
N VAL A 48 -1.53 -8.57 -10.62
CA VAL A 48 -0.74 -8.03 -11.73
C VAL A 48 -0.98 -8.88 -12.95
N ARG A 49 -1.38 -8.27 -14.06
CA ARG A 49 -1.62 -8.96 -15.32
C ARG A 49 -0.99 -8.16 -16.43
N ASP A 50 -0.20 -8.86 -17.27
CA ASP A 50 0.51 -8.23 -18.39
C ASP A 50 1.37 -7.05 -17.89
N GLY A 51 1.99 -7.22 -16.71
CA GLY A 51 2.88 -6.22 -16.15
C GLY A 51 2.20 -5.03 -15.51
N ARG A 52 0.86 -5.01 -15.46
CA ARG A 52 0.10 -3.90 -14.86
C ARG A 52 -0.68 -4.35 -13.66
N ILE A 53 -0.77 -3.47 -12.67
CA ILE A 53 -1.55 -3.73 -11.47
C ILE A 53 -3.02 -3.50 -11.81
N GLU A 54 -3.74 -4.61 -11.93
CA GLU A 54 -5.13 -4.61 -12.34
C GLU A 54 -6.06 -4.35 -11.17
N GLU A 55 -5.69 -4.87 -9.99
CA GLU A 55 -6.51 -4.75 -8.80
C GLU A 55 -5.61 -4.70 -7.57
N ALA A 56 -6.09 -4.01 -6.53
CA ALA A 56 -5.38 -3.89 -5.26
C ALA A 56 -6.40 -3.96 -4.13
N ARG A 57 -6.09 -4.73 -3.11
CA ARG A 57 -6.88 -4.81 -1.88
C ARG A 57 -5.92 -4.77 -0.71
N TRP A 58 -6.42 -4.41 0.45
CA TRP A 58 -5.57 -4.30 1.62
C TRP A 58 -6.36 -4.54 2.90
N HIS A 59 -5.62 -4.93 3.93
CA HIS A 59 -6.13 -4.99 5.29
C HIS A 59 -5.06 -4.41 6.19
N SER A 60 -5.45 -3.52 7.08
CA SER A 60 -4.50 -2.84 7.96
C SER A 60 -5.08 -2.75 9.37
N ASP A 61 -4.26 -3.02 10.35
CA ASP A 61 -4.55 -2.73 11.75
C ASP A 61 -3.63 -1.58 12.14
N GLY A 62 -4.21 -0.42 12.40
CA GLY A 62 -3.38 0.73 12.67
C GLY A 62 -4.17 2.00 12.92
N CYS A 63 -3.43 3.10 13.00
CA CYS A 63 -4.00 4.40 13.28
C CYS A 63 -4.66 5.02 12.04
N VAL A 64 -5.23 6.21 12.24
CA VAL A 64 -5.87 6.97 11.16
C VAL A 64 -4.94 7.12 9.96
N ALA A 65 -3.69 7.49 10.21
CA ALA A 65 -2.72 7.71 9.13
C ALA A 65 -2.42 6.43 8.37
N SER A 66 -2.28 5.29 9.08
CA SER A 66 -1.96 4.00 8.44
C SER A 66 -3.11 3.53 7.57
N ILE A 67 -4.34 3.66 8.04
CA ILE A 67 -5.51 3.28 7.26
C ILE A 67 -5.66 4.18 6.04
N ALA A 68 -5.48 5.49 6.23
CA ALA A 68 -5.57 6.43 5.12
C ALA A 68 -4.48 6.18 4.07
N ALA A 69 -3.26 5.90 4.51
CA ALA A 69 -2.16 5.64 3.60
C ALA A 69 -2.40 4.36 2.79
N SER A 70 -2.95 3.32 3.45
CA SER A 70 -3.27 2.06 2.77
C SER A 70 -4.35 2.27 1.71
N SER A 71 -5.39 3.00 2.06
CA SER A 71 -6.49 3.31 1.15
C SER A 71 -5.98 4.11 -0.06
N LEU A 72 -5.22 5.16 0.20
CA LEU A 72 -4.66 5.98 -0.89
C LEU A 72 -3.77 5.15 -1.78
N LEU A 73 -2.87 4.37 -1.19
CA LEU A 73 -1.94 3.55 -1.96
C LEU A 73 -2.68 2.61 -2.90
N SER A 74 -3.76 1.99 -2.42
CA SER A 74 -4.52 1.05 -3.24
C SER A 74 -5.10 1.72 -4.49
N GLU A 75 -5.51 2.97 -4.38
CA GLU A 75 -5.98 3.72 -5.55
C GLU A 75 -4.82 4.16 -6.44
N LEU A 76 -3.73 4.58 -5.80
CA LEU A 76 -2.59 5.12 -6.52
C LEU A 76 -1.95 4.10 -7.46
N VAL A 77 -1.89 2.83 -7.03
CA VAL A 77 -1.18 1.80 -7.80
C VAL A 77 -2.02 1.17 -8.90
N ARG A 78 -3.35 1.24 -8.81
CA ARG A 78 -4.20 0.60 -9.81
C ARG A 78 -3.99 1.23 -11.17
N GLY A 79 -3.77 0.40 -12.17
CA GLY A 79 -3.53 0.85 -13.53
C GLY A 79 -2.08 1.15 -13.84
N LYS A 80 -1.21 1.20 -12.85
CA LYS A 80 0.21 1.43 -13.08
C LYS A 80 0.90 0.12 -13.43
N SER A 81 1.98 0.22 -14.19
CA SER A 81 2.82 -0.94 -14.40
C SER A 81 3.56 -1.27 -13.11
N ALA A 82 4.01 -2.52 -12.99
CA ALA A 82 4.82 -2.90 -11.84
C ALA A 82 6.07 -2.03 -11.72
N ALA A 83 6.68 -1.68 -12.85
CA ALA A 83 7.87 -0.83 -12.86
C ALA A 83 7.55 0.59 -12.34
N GLU A 84 6.43 1.15 -12.77
CA GLU A 84 6.00 2.47 -12.29
C GLU A 84 5.73 2.43 -10.78
N ALA A 85 5.08 1.37 -10.32
CA ALA A 85 4.76 1.23 -8.90
C ALA A 85 6.03 1.09 -8.06
N GLU A 86 7.07 0.45 -8.59
CA GLU A 86 8.33 0.31 -7.86
C GLU A 86 9.00 1.65 -7.57
N SER A 87 8.70 2.66 -8.35
CA SER A 87 9.28 3.99 -8.15
C SER A 87 8.53 4.82 -7.12
N ILE A 88 7.43 4.32 -6.59
CA ILE A 88 6.68 5.05 -5.56
C ILE A 88 7.47 5.03 -4.26
N THR A 89 7.79 6.22 -3.76
CA THR A 89 8.57 6.39 -2.55
C THR A 89 7.68 6.73 -1.36
N ARG A 90 8.25 6.66 -0.17
CA ARG A 90 7.57 7.09 1.06
C ARG A 90 7.14 8.56 0.91
N GLU A 91 8.01 9.37 0.36
CA GLU A 91 7.74 10.80 0.15
C GLU A 91 6.55 11.01 -0.79
N ALA A 92 6.47 10.18 -1.83
CA ALA A 92 5.36 10.26 -2.77
C ALA A 92 4.02 9.97 -2.08
N VAL A 93 4.00 9.03 -1.15
CA VAL A 93 2.80 8.71 -0.38
C VAL A 93 2.40 9.89 0.50
N VAL A 94 3.38 10.50 1.19
CA VAL A 94 3.12 11.67 2.03
C VAL A 94 2.54 12.80 1.19
N GLU A 95 3.16 13.06 0.04
CA GLU A 95 2.72 14.14 -0.85
C GLU A 95 1.30 13.88 -1.34
N ALA A 96 1.00 12.65 -1.75
CA ALA A 96 -0.32 12.29 -2.25
C ALA A 96 -1.39 12.41 -1.17
N LEU A 97 -1.02 12.24 0.09
CA LEU A 97 -1.92 12.43 1.21
C LEU A 97 -2.12 13.91 1.60
N GLY A 98 -1.40 14.82 0.94
CA GLY A 98 -1.45 16.22 1.30
C GLY A 98 -0.63 16.53 2.54
N GLY A 99 0.32 15.66 2.88
CA GLY A 99 1.17 15.80 4.04
C GLY A 99 0.70 14.95 5.22
N LEU A 100 1.60 14.70 6.15
CA LEU A 100 1.31 14.00 7.40
C LEU A 100 2.00 14.72 8.53
N PRO A 101 1.41 14.71 9.75
CA PRO A 101 2.13 15.21 10.92
C PRO A 101 3.42 14.42 11.09
N ALA A 102 4.46 15.09 11.60
CA ALA A 102 5.77 14.47 11.76
C ALA A 102 5.70 13.17 12.57
N SER A 103 4.82 13.11 13.57
CA SER A 103 4.68 11.94 14.43
C SER A 103 3.99 10.77 13.72
N LYS A 104 3.47 10.98 12.50
CA LYS A 104 2.73 9.96 11.76
C LYS A 104 3.39 9.57 10.44
N LEU A 105 4.62 10.02 10.22
CA LEU A 105 5.33 9.69 8.97
C LEU A 105 5.56 8.19 8.82
N HIS A 106 5.56 7.43 9.91
CA HIS A 106 5.71 5.97 9.85
C HIS A 106 4.63 5.31 8.98
N ALA A 107 3.47 5.94 8.83
CA ALA A 107 2.39 5.39 8.01
C ALA A 107 2.80 5.33 6.54
N SER A 108 3.54 6.34 6.04
CA SER A 108 4.02 6.33 4.67
C SER A 108 5.09 5.28 4.46
N VAL A 109 5.92 5.05 5.48
CA VAL A 109 6.94 4.00 5.45
C VAL A 109 6.27 2.63 5.32
N LEU A 110 5.27 2.40 6.17
CA LEU A 110 4.54 1.13 6.16
C LEU A 110 3.91 0.87 4.80
N ALA A 111 3.25 1.87 4.21
CA ALA A 111 2.58 1.72 2.92
C ALA A 111 3.57 1.47 1.80
N ALA A 112 4.63 2.27 1.69
CA ALA A 112 5.61 2.11 0.62
C ALA A 112 6.35 0.78 0.75
N ASP A 113 6.70 0.39 1.98
CA ASP A 113 7.42 -0.86 2.18
C ASP A 113 6.55 -2.07 1.87
N ALA A 114 5.25 -2.02 2.19
CA ALA A 114 4.34 -3.10 1.84
C ALA A 114 4.21 -3.23 0.32
N LEU A 115 4.16 -2.10 -0.39
CA LEU A 115 4.12 -2.11 -1.85
C LEU A 115 5.37 -2.76 -2.43
N HIS A 116 6.53 -2.36 -1.95
CA HIS A 116 7.79 -2.92 -2.46
C HIS A 116 7.90 -4.40 -2.12
N ALA A 117 7.41 -4.81 -0.95
CA ALA A 117 7.39 -6.23 -0.58
C ALA A 117 6.48 -7.02 -1.51
N ALA A 118 5.31 -6.46 -1.85
CA ALA A 118 4.38 -7.13 -2.76
C ALA A 118 4.98 -7.28 -4.15
N LEU A 119 5.65 -6.24 -4.65
CA LEU A 119 6.28 -6.31 -5.97
C LEU A 119 7.45 -7.28 -5.99
N SER A 120 8.21 -7.36 -4.89
CA SER A 120 9.26 -8.37 -4.77
C SER A 120 8.68 -9.78 -4.80
N ASP A 121 7.55 -9.99 -4.12
CA ASP A 121 6.86 -11.27 -4.14
C ASP A 121 6.41 -11.62 -5.57
N TYR A 122 5.89 -10.64 -6.29
CA TYR A 122 5.49 -10.83 -7.68
C TYR A 122 6.67 -11.29 -8.53
N HIS A 123 7.81 -10.61 -8.41
CA HIS A 123 8.98 -10.97 -9.19
C HIS A 123 9.49 -12.37 -8.85
N ARG A 124 9.50 -12.74 -7.57
CA ARG A 124 9.90 -14.10 -7.17
C ARG A 124 8.98 -15.16 -7.75
N ARG A 125 7.68 -14.89 -7.79
CA ARG A 125 6.72 -15.84 -8.37
C ARG A 125 6.93 -15.98 -9.87
N GLN A 126 7.27 -14.87 -10.55
CA GLN A 126 7.57 -14.93 -11.98
C GLN A 126 8.82 -15.74 -12.25
N GLU A 127 9.86 -15.56 -11.45
CA GLU A 127 11.11 -16.32 -11.60
C GLU A 127 10.87 -17.81 -11.38
N ARG A 128 10.08 -18.17 -10.35
CA ARG A 128 9.79 -19.57 -10.08
C ARG A 128 8.98 -20.19 -11.22
N ALA A 129 8.04 -19.48 -11.79
CA ALA A 129 7.26 -19.96 -12.91
C ALA A 129 8.14 -20.21 -14.13
N GLY A 130 9.10 -19.28 -14.39
CA GLY A 130 10.07 -19.45 -15.47
C GLY A 130 11.00 -20.61 -15.22
N GLY A 131 11.51 -20.73 -13.99
CA GLY A 131 12.38 -21.83 -13.61
C GLY A 131 11.71 -23.19 -13.68
N ALA A 132 10.42 -23.24 -13.33
CA ALA A 132 9.66 -24.48 -13.36
C ALA A 132 9.53 -25.08 -14.76
N ARG A 133 9.73 -24.25 -15.79
CA ARG A 133 9.63 -24.71 -17.18
C ARG A 133 10.90 -25.37 -17.68
N LEU A 134 11.97 -25.15 -16.96
CA LEU A 134 13.26 -25.71 -17.34
C LEU A 134 13.38 -27.16 -16.91
#